data_ee6fa68afc823cea9d72ebb1a9b2aeb5
#
_entry.id   ee6fa68afc823cea9d72ebb1a9b2aeb5
#
_cell.length_a   1.000
_cell.length_b   1.000
_cell.length_c   1.000
_cell.angle_alpha   90.00
_cell.angle_beta   90.00
_cell.angle_gamma   90.00
#
_symmetry.space_group_name_H-M   'P 1'
#
loop_
_entity.id
_entity.type
_entity.pdbx_description
1 polymer ?
#
loop_
_entity_poly.entity_id
_entity_poly.type
_entity_poly.pdbx_seq_one_letter_code
_entity_poly.pdbx_strand_id
1 'polypeptide(L)'
;MGRTLSAAGQQSNSPVSPSPSQLARMGRGLLRHSGRGENLLADSARNGDAARLCYSLCMQARTLDGLKIRDEIFAELKDEIAHLTAQGVRPGLAAVLVGEIPASQLYVKNKIAACEQLGVAHWLHTPSASINTDSLLQLILELNSNNSVDGILVQLPLPAQVDSKRILEAVDPAKDVDGFHPMNLGRLVSKRPGLVACTPAGCMEILRRYKIPIEGANAAVLGRSDIVGKPMALLLMHANATVTICHSKTRDLPETVRRADIVVAAMGKAGFVQADWIRPGATVIDVGTNKVTSPTEAESLLRNFPDRLEKFRAKGHVLIGDVHPDAGHTAGALSPVPGGVGPMTITMLMSNTVKAARLRRAPAASQAGAR
;
A
#
# COMPACT_ATOMS: atom_id res chain seq x y z
N MET A 1 33.24 -52.54 -11.65
CA MET A 1 34.25 -51.54 -11.96
C MET A 1 33.65 -50.17 -11.59
N GLY A 2 34.13 -49.67 -10.46
CA GLY A 2 33.68 -48.44 -9.86
C GLY A 2 34.34 -47.20 -10.46
N ARG A 3 33.64 -46.07 -10.33
CA ARG A 3 34.26 -44.72 -10.21
C ARG A 3 33.40 -43.86 -9.29
N THR A 4 33.89 -43.60 -8.14
CA THR A 4 33.51 -42.56 -7.19
C THR A 4 33.82 -41.19 -7.77
N LEU A 5 32.83 -40.25 -7.73
CA LEU A 5 33.03 -38.81 -7.93
C LEU A 5 32.80 -38.08 -6.62
N SER A 6 33.84 -37.41 -6.18
CA SER A 6 33.98 -36.56 -5.01
C SER A 6 33.08 -35.34 -5.08
N ALA A 7 32.33 -35.07 -4.02
CA ALA A 7 31.60 -33.84 -3.81
C ALA A 7 32.51 -32.77 -3.23
N ALA A 8 32.74 -31.69 -3.97
CA ALA A 8 33.39 -30.47 -3.49
C ALA A 8 32.36 -29.60 -2.78
N GLY A 9 32.57 -29.34 -1.48
CA GLY A 9 31.75 -28.50 -0.65
C GLY A 9 31.90 -27.00 -1.05
N GLN A 10 30.79 -26.37 -1.40
CA GLN A 10 30.69 -24.92 -1.45
C GLN A 10 30.37 -24.42 -0.03
N GLN A 11 31.33 -23.74 0.59
CA GLN A 11 31.09 -22.96 1.80
C GLN A 11 30.29 -21.72 1.47
N SER A 12 29.06 -21.63 2.01
CA SER A 12 28.23 -20.43 1.99
C SER A 12 28.79 -19.40 2.97
N ASN A 13 29.35 -18.31 2.48
CA ASN A 13 29.69 -17.13 3.27
C ASN A 13 28.40 -16.36 3.63
N SER A 14 27.79 -16.71 4.74
CA SER A 14 26.80 -15.86 5.40
C SER A 14 27.55 -14.77 6.19
N PRO A 15 27.12 -13.50 6.17
CA PRO A 15 27.75 -12.45 6.97
C PRO A 15 27.54 -12.76 8.47
N VAL A 16 28.62 -12.97 9.18
CA VAL A 16 28.63 -13.20 10.63
C VAL A 16 28.21 -11.91 11.32
N SER A 17 27.12 -11.94 12.08
CA SER A 17 26.70 -10.82 12.91
C SER A 17 27.77 -10.51 13.96
N PRO A 18 28.11 -9.22 14.19
CA PRO A 18 29.15 -8.85 15.13
C PRO A 18 28.80 -9.25 16.57
N SER A 19 29.78 -9.68 17.35
CA SER A 19 29.57 -10.10 18.73
C SER A 19 29.20 -8.92 19.65
N PRO A 20 28.53 -9.14 20.79
CA PRO A 20 28.17 -8.08 21.74
C PRO A 20 29.36 -7.23 22.19
N SER A 21 30.58 -7.78 22.26
CA SER A 21 31.80 -7.05 22.59
C SER A 21 32.29 -6.14 21.44
N GLN A 22 32.05 -6.51 20.19
CA GLN A 22 32.37 -5.67 19.02
C GLN A 22 31.37 -4.48 18.89
N LEU A 23 30.09 -4.72 19.16
CA LEU A 23 29.06 -3.67 19.19
C LEU A 23 29.32 -2.64 20.32
N ALA A 24 29.77 -3.11 21.51
CA ALA A 24 30.14 -2.25 22.61
C ALA A 24 31.40 -1.38 22.34
N ARG A 25 32.30 -1.82 21.48
CA ARG A 25 33.47 -1.02 21.05
C ARG A 25 33.10 0.03 20.00
N MET A 26 32.19 -0.26 19.09
CA MET A 26 31.70 0.71 18.09
C MET A 26 30.88 1.85 18.73
N GLY A 27 30.07 1.52 19.75
CA GLY A 27 29.30 2.53 20.51
C GLY A 27 30.16 3.52 21.30
N ARG A 28 31.32 3.09 21.82
CA ARG A 28 32.25 3.97 22.55
C ARG A 28 33.00 4.99 21.68
N GLY A 29 33.15 4.72 20.38
CA GLY A 29 33.78 5.65 19.44
C GLY A 29 32.90 6.84 19.08
N LEU A 30 31.59 6.67 19.06
CA LEU A 30 30.61 7.69 18.68
C LEU A 30 30.19 8.64 19.81
N LEU A 31 30.30 8.21 21.07
CA LEU A 31 29.83 8.95 22.26
C LEU A 31 30.84 9.98 22.83
N ARG A 32 32.05 10.08 22.30
CA ARG A 32 33.05 11.07 22.77
C ARG A 32 32.73 12.53 22.38
N HIS A 33 31.65 12.79 21.65
CA HIS A 33 31.27 14.13 21.17
C HIS A 33 30.01 14.74 21.81
N SER A 34 29.37 14.07 22.79
CA SER A 34 28.24 14.66 23.51
C SER A 34 28.31 14.39 25.02
N GLY A 35 28.71 15.37 25.80
CA GLY A 35 28.97 15.29 27.23
C GLY A 35 27.74 15.19 28.16
N ARG A 36 26.65 14.49 27.74
CA ARG A 36 25.43 14.26 28.56
C ARG A 36 24.94 12.79 28.61
N GLY A 37 25.67 11.85 28.00
CA GLY A 37 25.19 10.46 27.84
C GLY A 37 25.71 9.43 28.84
N GLU A 38 26.70 9.72 29.66
CA GLU A 38 27.41 8.71 30.45
C GLU A 38 26.60 8.13 31.62
N ASN A 39 25.70 8.87 32.24
CA ASN A 39 24.91 8.38 33.40
C ASN A 39 23.71 7.51 33.02
N LEU A 40 23.16 7.64 31.82
CA LEU A 40 22.01 6.82 31.35
C LEU A 40 22.45 5.42 30.88
N LEU A 41 23.69 5.26 30.42
CA LEU A 41 24.21 3.99 29.91
C LEU A 41 24.64 3.00 31.03
N ALA A 42 25.00 3.51 32.20
CA ALA A 42 25.44 2.69 33.33
C ALA A 42 24.29 1.91 34.00
N ASP A 43 23.08 2.47 33.99
CA ASP A 43 21.88 1.83 34.57
C ASP A 43 21.18 0.86 33.60
N SER A 44 21.21 1.14 32.30
CA SER A 44 20.56 0.27 31.28
C SER A 44 21.40 -0.96 30.94
N ALA A 45 22.71 -0.94 31.20
CA ALA A 45 23.61 -2.06 30.97
C ALA A 45 23.35 -3.27 31.91
N ARG A 46 22.65 -3.07 33.03
CA ARG A 46 22.32 -4.14 34.00
C ARG A 46 21.09 -4.96 33.60
N ASN A 47 20.22 -4.47 32.69
CA ASN A 47 18.93 -5.09 32.37
C ASN A 47 18.78 -5.60 30.93
N GLY A 48 19.84 -5.71 30.15
CA GLY A 48 19.73 -6.16 28.74
C GLY A 48 19.11 -5.12 27.79
N ASP A 49 18.74 -3.92 28.29
CA ASP A 49 18.09 -2.86 27.51
C ASP A 49 19.07 -1.96 26.75
N ALA A 50 20.37 -2.06 27.03
CA ALA A 50 21.39 -1.22 26.37
C ALA A 50 21.47 -1.48 24.85
N ALA A 51 21.25 -2.70 24.41
CA ALA A 51 21.19 -3.05 22.99
C ALA A 51 19.91 -2.48 22.34
N ARG A 52 18.80 -2.47 23.05
CA ARG A 52 17.52 -1.87 22.62
C ARG A 52 17.63 -0.35 22.56
N LEU A 53 18.23 0.30 23.54
CA LEU A 53 18.45 1.75 23.56
C LEU A 53 19.40 2.21 22.45
N CYS A 54 20.47 1.48 22.18
CA CYS A 54 21.43 1.77 21.11
C CYS A 54 20.80 1.58 19.73
N TYR A 55 19.93 0.59 19.54
CA TYR A 55 19.17 0.36 18.32
C TYR A 55 18.12 1.48 18.09
N SER A 56 17.48 1.94 19.15
CA SER A 56 16.47 3.00 19.09
C SER A 56 17.06 4.41 18.82
N LEU A 57 18.31 4.65 19.21
CA LEU A 57 18.95 5.98 19.07
C LEU A 57 19.62 6.22 17.70
N CYS A 58 19.77 5.19 16.85
CA CYS A 58 20.57 5.28 15.62
C CYS A 58 19.86 4.86 14.32
N MET A 59 18.62 4.34 14.34
CA MET A 59 17.99 3.81 13.14
C MET A 59 16.66 4.49 12.85
N GLN A 60 16.67 5.44 11.92
CA GLN A 60 15.45 5.89 11.27
C GLN A 60 14.97 4.79 10.31
N ALA A 61 13.68 4.46 10.33
CA ALA A 61 13.09 3.46 9.43
C ALA A 61 13.45 3.74 7.96
N ARG A 62 13.80 2.70 7.22
CA ARG A 62 13.95 2.80 5.77
C ARG A 62 12.64 3.28 5.16
N THR A 63 12.66 4.38 4.43
CA THR A 63 11.47 4.91 3.75
C THR A 63 11.08 4.03 2.57
N LEU A 64 9.84 3.57 2.55
CA LEU A 64 9.22 2.84 1.44
C LEU A 64 8.50 3.83 0.52
N ASP A 65 9.25 4.50 -0.34
CA ASP A 65 8.78 5.60 -1.20
C ASP A 65 7.91 5.07 -2.35
N GLY A 66 6.60 5.32 -2.26
CA GLY A 66 5.62 4.94 -3.27
C GLY A 66 5.67 5.82 -4.53
N LEU A 67 6.17 7.06 -4.44
CA LEU A 67 6.32 7.93 -5.61
C LEU A 67 7.40 7.39 -6.54
N LYS A 68 8.52 6.96 -5.97
CA LYS A 68 9.60 6.32 -6.74
C LYS A 68 9.10 5.08 -7.48
N ILE A 69 8.38 4.19 -6.77
CA ILE A 69 7.83 2.97 -7.38
C ILE A 69 6.79 3.30 -8.45
N ARG A 70 5.93 4.31 -8.21
CA ARG A 70 4.99 4.81 -9.22
C ARG A 70 5.72 5.17 -10.52
N ASP A 71 6.80 5.94 -10.43
CA ASP A 71 7.54 6.41 -11.60
C ASP A 71 8.17 5.25 -12.38
N GLU A 72 8.69 4.23 -11.67
CA GLU A 72 9.20 3.00 -12.27
C GLU A 72 8.08 2.24 -13.02
N ILE A 73 6.93 2.01 -12.38
CA ILE A 73 5.81 1.31 -13.01
C ILE A 73 5.21 2.13 -14.16
N PHE A 74 5.17 3.45 -14.05
CA PHE A 74 4.69 4.30 -15.15
C PHE A 74 5.58 4.20 -16.38
N ALA A 75 6.90 4.06 -16.22
CA ALA A 75 7.80 3.79 -17.35
C ALA A 75 7.49 2.44 -17.99
N GLU A 76 7.35 1.37 -17.19
CA GLU A 76 6.98 0.03 -17.67
C GLU A 76 5.61 0.05 -18.40
N LEU A 77 4.61 0.75 -17.85
CA LEU A 77 3.28 0.85 -18.46
C LEU A 77 3.29 1.63 -19.77
N LYS A 78 4.13 2.67 -19.91
CA LYS A 78 4.25 3.40 -21.17
C LYS A 78 4.72 2.49 -22.31
N ASP A 79 5.69 1.65 -22.07
CA ASP A 79 6.20 0.70 -23.06
C ASP A 79 5.11 -0.34 -23.43
N GLU A 80 4.38 -0.87 -22.42
CA GLU A 80 3.29 -1.81 -22.66
C GLU A 80 2.13 -1.16 -23.43
N ILE A 81 1.75 0.09 -23.11
CA ILE A 81 0.69 0.83 -23.81
C ILE A 81 1.10 1.12 -25.25
N ALA A 82 2.37 1.50 -25.50
CA ALA A 82 2.88 1.71 -26.85
C ALA A 82 2.80 0.42 -27.68
N HIS A 83 3.19 -0.72 -27.10
CA HIS A 83 3.09 -2.03 -27.74
C HIS A 83 1.62 -2.40 -28.07
N LEU A 84 0.71 -2.26 -27.12
CA LEU A 84 -0.73 -2.52 -27.34
C LEU A 84 -1.31 -1.59 -28.41
N THR A 85 -0.95 -0.30 -28.37
CA THR A 85 -1.43 0.70 -29.33
C THR A 85 -0.96 0.39 -30.76
N ALA A 86 0.28 -0.09 -30.94
CA ALA A 86 0.80 -0.54 -32.22
C ALA A 86 0.02 -1.77 -32.76
N GLN A 87 -0.64 -2.54 -31.89
CA GLN A 87 -1.55 -3.64 -32.25
C GLN A 87 -3.02 -3.19 -32.43
N GLY A 88 -3.30 -1.86 -32.42
CA GLY A 88 -4.64 -1.31 -32.53
C GLY A 88 -5.44 -1.31 -31.23
N VAL A 89 -4.81 -1.59 -30.09
CA VAL A 89 -5.46 -1.66 -28.76
C VAL A 89 -4.98 -0.49 -27.88
N ARG A 90 -5.66 0.63 -27.91
CA ARG A 90 -5.43 1.72 -26.95
C ARG A 90 -6.25 1.46 -25.68
N PRO A 91 -5.64 1.27 -24.49
CA PRO A 91 -6.37 1.09 -23.25
C PRO A 91 -7.28 2.27 -22.92
N GLY A 92 -8.48 2.02 -22.37
CA GLY A 92 -9.48 3.04 -22.10
C GLY A 92 -10.14 2.89 -20.73
N LEU A 93 -10.21 4.02 -19.98
CA LEU A 93 -10.81 4.13 -18.65
C LEU A 93 -12.02 5.04 -18.66
N ALA A 94 -13.18 4.57 -18.24
CA ALA A 94 -14.34 5.39 -17.92
C ALA A 94 -14.39 5.64 -16.39
N ALA A 95 -14.37 6.90 -15.99
CA ALA A 95 -14.54 7.32 -14.61
C ALA A 95 -15.94 7.92 -14.39
N VAL A 96 -16.65 7.43 -13.38
CA VAL A 96 -17.99 7.92 -12.99
C VAL A 96 -17.86 8.60 -11.63
N LEU A 97 -18.14 9.91 -11.60
CA LEU A 97 -18.11 10.75 -10.41
C LEU A 97 -19.51 11.35 -10.21
N VAL A 98 -20.24 10.88 -9.20
CA VAL A 98 -21.59 11.37 -8.92
C VAL A 98 -21.53 12.57 -7.96
N GLY A 99 -22.08 13.69 -8.39
CA GLY A 99 -22.12 14.94 -7.61
C GLY A 99 -20.77 15.66 -7.52
N GLU A 100 -20.66 16.59 -6.56
CA GLU A 100 -19.57 17.56 -6.50
C GLU A 100 -18.77 17.53 -5.18
N ILE A 101 -18.51 16.34 -4.64
CA ILE A 101 -17.71 16.21 -3.41
C ILE A 101 -16.24 16.60 -3.70
N PRO A 102 -15.69 17.68 -3.08
CA PRO A 102 -14.37 18.22 -3.46
C PRO A 102 -13.23 17.21 -3.34
N ALA A 103 -13.25 16.36 -2.31
CA ALA A 103 -12.25 15.30 -2.15
C ALA A 103 -12.30 14.29 -3.30
N SER A 104 -13.50 13.86 -3.70
CA SER A 104 -13.71 12.94 -4.82
C SER A 104 -13.28 13.55 -6.16
N GLN A 105 -13.56 14.83 -6.38
CA GLN A 105 -13.11 15.57 -7.57
C GLN A 105 -11.58 15.59 -7.68
N LEU A 106 -10.87 15.85 -6.58
CA LEU A 106 -9.41 15.84 -6.55
C LEU A 106 -8.84 14.45 -6.89
N TYR A 107 -9.42 13.37 -6.32
CA TYR A 107 -8.99 12.00 -6.62
C TYR A 107 -9.22 11.64 -8.08
N VAL A 108 -10.38 11.95 -8.63
CA VAL A 108 -10.68 11.68 -10.05
C VAL A 108 -9.78 12.50 -10.96
N LYS A 109 -9.54 13.79 -10.66
CA LYS A 109 -8.61 14.63 -11.41
C LYS A 109 -7.21 13.99 -11.48
N ASN A 110 -6.68 13.47 -10.37
CA ASN A 110 -5.38 12.81 -10.35
C ASN A 110 -5.37 11.52 -11.17
N LYS A 111 -6.48 10.77 -11.20
CA LYS A 111 -6.63 9.55 -12.02
C LYS A 111 -6.65 9.87 -13.51
N ILE A 112 -7.37 10.94 -13.90
CA ILE A 112 -7.40 11.42 -15.28
C ILE A 112 -6.02 11.93 -15.72
N ALA A 113 -5.34 12.72 -14.90
CA ALA A 113 -3.98 13.15 -15.18
C ALA A 113 -3.01 11.98 -15.39
N ALA A 114 -3.17 10.87 -14.65
CA ALA A 114 -2.41 9.65 -14.87
C ALA A 114 -2.73 8.99 -16.21
N CYS A 115 -4.00 8.99 -16.65
CA CYS A 115 -4.37 8.52 -17.99
C CYS A 115 -3.70 9.36 -19.10
N GLU A 116 -3.72 10.69 -18.96
CA GLU A 116 -3.08 11.61 -19.91
C GLU A 116 -1.57 11.36 -19.99
N GLN A 117 -0.91 11.25 -18.83
CA GLN A 117 0.53 11.01 -18.74
C GLN A 117 0.96 9.69 -19.40
N LEU A 118 0.09 8.67 -19.36
CA LEU A 118 0.35 7.33 -19.90
C LEU A 118 -0.19 7.11 -21.32
N GLY A 119 -1.01 8.03 -21.86
CA GLY A 119 -1.65 7.88 -23.16
C GLY A 119 -2.87 6.95 -23.15
N VAL A 120 -3.44 6.64 -21.97
CA VAL A 120 -4.69 5.89 -21.82
C VAL A 120 -5.86 6.76 -22.27
N ALA A 121 -6.77 6.23 -23.10
CA ALA A 121 -8.01 6.91 -23.43
C ALA A 121 -8.90 7.03 -22.18
N HIS A 122 -9.58 8.17 -21.99
CA HIS A 122 -10.39 8.33 -20.79
C HIS A 122 -11.67 9.11 -21.07
N TRP A 123 -12.71 8.81 -20.30
CA TRP A 123 -14.00 9.49 -20.29
C TRP A 123 -14.41 9.78 -18.87
N LEU A 124 -14.84 11.00 -18.60
CA LEU A 124 -15.38 11.40 -17.30
C LEU A 124 -16.87 11.60 -17.40
N HIS A 125 -17.63 10.83 -16.65
CA HIS A 125 -19.07 10.94 -16.49
C HIS A 125 -19.38 11.56 -15.14
N THR A 126 -20.10 12.68 -15.13
CA THR A 126 -20.45 13.44 -13.92
C THR A 126 -21.97 13.57 -13.75
N PRO A 127 -22.68 12.47 -13.46
CA PRO A 127 -24.11 12.53 -13.22
C PRO A 127 -24.41 13.38 -11.98
N SER A 128 -25.62 14.01 -11.99
CA SER A 128 -26.09 14.85 -10.90
C SER A 128 -26.10 14.09 -9.57
N ALA A 129 -25.87 14.80 -8.45
CA ALA A 129 -26.01 14.25 -7.09
C ALA A 129 -27.42 13.70 -6.81
N SER A 130 -28.45 14.11 -7.55
CA SER A 130 -29.83 13.62 -7.43
C SER A 130 -30.12 12.35 -8.22
N ILE A 131 -29.12 11.77 -8.94
CA ILE A 131 -29.32 10.52 -9.70
C ILE A 131 -29.80 9.40 -8.78
N ASN A 132 -30.70 8.56 -9.28
CA ASN A 132 -31.15 7.35 -8.59
C ASN A 132 -30.33 6.11 -9.04
N THR A 133 -30.54 5.01 -8.34
CA THR A 133 -29.83 3.75 -8.61
C THR A 133 -30.07 3.24 -10.03
N ASP A 134 -31.31 3.28 -10.53
CA ASP A 134 -31.66 2.68 -11.83
C ASP A 134 -31.05 3.48 -12.99
N SER A 135 -31.06 4.81 -12.91
CA SER A 135 -30.43 5.68 -13.91
C SER A 135 -28.91 5.50 -13.93
N LEU A 136 -28.27 5.33 -12.76
CA LEU A 136 -26.84 5.08 -12.69
C LEU A 136 -26.49 3.66 -13.19
N LEU A 137 -27.34 2.67 -12.94
CA LEU A 137 -27.20 1.33 -13.51
C LEU A 137 -27.23 1.34 -15.03
N GLN A 138 -28.14 2.12 -15.63
CA GLN A 138 -28.21 2.24 -17.08
C GLN A 138 -26.89 2.76 -17.66
N LEU A 139 -26.30 3.81 -17.05
CA LEU A 139 -24.96 4.29 -17.44
C LEU A 139 -23.89 3.19 -17.33
N ILE A 140 -23.88 2.40 -16.24
CA ILE A 140 -22.92 1.32 -16.09
C ILE A 140 -23.10 0.25 -17.18
N LEU A 141 -24.33 -0.11 -17.54
CA LEU A 141 -24.61 -1.07 -18.61
C LEU A 141 -24.15 -0.57 -19.99
N GLU A 142 -24.33 0.72 -20.28
CA GLU A 142 -23.78 1.35 -21.47
C GLU A 142 -22.26 1.29 -21.52
N LEU A 143 -21.58 1.57 -20.40
CA LEU A 143 -20.13 1.46 -20.31
C LEU A 143 -19.64 0.00 -20.41
N ASN A 144 -20.38 -0.96 -19.88
CA ASN A 144 -20.09 -2.37 -20.02
C ASN A 144 -20.12 -2.80 -21.48
N SER A 145 -21.09 -2.31 -22.27
CA SER A 145 -21.24 -2.65 -23.70
C SER A 145 -20.25 -1.92 -24.61
N ASN A 146 -19.64 -0.83 -24.16
CA ASN A 146 -18.69 -0.06 -24.96
C ASN A 146 -17.34 -0.77 -25.07
N ASN A 147 -16.98 -1.23 -26.28
CA ASN A 147 -15.74 -1.95 -26.54
C ASN A 147 -14.48 -1.08 -26.39
N SER A 148 -14.56 0.23 -26.46
CA SER A 148 -13.43 1.15 -26.24
C SER A 148 -13.12 1.34 -24.74
N VAL A 149 -14.05 1.00 -23.83
CA VAL A 149 -13.88 1.07 -22.40
C VAL A 149 -13.38 -0.27 -21.88
N ASP A 150 -12.16 -0.29 -21.38
CA ASP A 150 -11.52 -1.48 -20.77
C ASP A 150 -11.62 -1.48 -19.26
N GLY A 151 -11.68 -0.30 -18.66
CA GLY A 151 -11.85 -0.12 -17.22
C GLY A 151 -13.01 0.80 -16.89
N ILE A 152 -13.78 0.44 -15.89
CA ILE A 152 -14.84 1.28 -15.31
C ILE A 152 -14.48 1.55 -13.86
N LEU A 153 -14.39 2.84 -13.51
CA LEU A 153 -14.15 3.32 -12.16
C LEU A 153 -15.41 4.04 -11.67
N VAL A 154 -16.01 3.57 -10.58
CA VAL A 154 -17.08 4.28 -9.88
C VAL A 154 -16.51 4.92 -8.61
N GLN A 155 -16.38 6.24 -8.61
CA GLN A 155 -15.78 6.94 -7.47
C GLN A 155 -16.70 6.94 -6.25
N LEU A 156 -16.24 6.31 -5.18
CA LEU A 156 -16.93 6.33 -3.89
C LEU A 156 -16.55 7.58 -3.06
N PRO A 157 -17.44 8.02 -2.13
CA PRO A 157 -18.77 7.50 -1.85
C PRO A 157 -19.81 7.95 -2.88
N LEU A 158 -20.85 7.13 -3.07
CA LEU A 158 -22.05 7.52 -3.82
C LEU A 158 -23.06 8.22 -2.89
N PRO A 159 -24.00 9.04 -3.44
CA PRO A 159 -25.09 9.64 -2.68
C PRO A 159 -25.93 8.58 -1.95
N ALA A 160 -26.51 8.93 -0.80
CA ALA A 160 -27.20 7.99 0.09
C ALA A 160 -28.41 7.27 -0.55
N GLN A 161 -29.06 7.89 -1.56
CA GLN A 161 -30.18 7.30 -2.29
C GLN A 161 -29.74 6.25 -3.32
N VAL A 162 -28.42 6.13 -3.58
CA VAL A 162 -27.88 5.15 -4.55
C VAL A 162 -27.40 3.91 -3.81
N ASP A 163 -27.88 2.75 -4.23
CA ASP A 163 -27.38 1.47 -3.75
C ASP A 163 -25.98 1.18 -4.33
N SER A 164 -24.95 1.54 -3.56
CA SER A 164 -23.57 1.39 -3.97
C SER A 164 -23.18 -0.05 -4.27
N LYS A 165 -23.75 -1.03 -3.57
CA LYS A 165 -23.45 -2.45 -3.81
C LYS A 165 -23.97 -2.91 -5.15
N ARG A 166 -25.24 -2.59 -5.44
CA ARG A 166 -25.89 -2.90 -6.72
C ARG A 166 -25.15 -2.27 -7.89
N ILE A 167 -24.64 -1.05 -7.73
CA ILE A 167 -23.85 -0.37 -8.77
C ILE A 167 -22.50 -1.06 -8.99
N LEU A 168 -21.75 -1.36 -7.93
CA LEU A 168 -20.44 -2.02 -8.05
C LEU A 168 -20.56 -3.43 -8.62
N GLU A 169 -21.61 -4.17 -8.27
CA GLU A 169 -21.90 -5.50 -8.79
C GLU A 169 -22.39 -5.50 -10.24
N ALA A 170 -22.88 -4.36 -10.75
CA ALA A 170 -23.29 -4.22 -12.15
C ALA A 170 -22.11 -3.97 -13.11
N VAL A 171 -20.94 -3.58 -12.61
CA VAL A 171 -19.73 -3.41 -13.44
C VAL A 171 -19.30 -4.80 -13.93
N ASP A 172 -19.00 -4.92 -15.24
CA ASP A 172 -18.42 -6.17 -15.77
C ASP A 172 -17.12 -6.52 -14.99
N PRO A 173 -17.00 -7.70 -14.38
CA PRO A 173 -15.79 -8.12 -13.66
C PRO A 173 -14.50 -8.00 -14.47
N ALA A 174 -14.57 -8.08 -15.80
CA ALA A 174 -13.43 -7.89 -16.69
C ALA A 174 -13.05 -6.41 -16.88
N LYS A 175 -13.94 -5.48 -16.50
CA LYS A 175 -13.75 -4.02 -16.53
C LYS A 175 -13.68 -3.38 -15.14
N ASP A 176 -13.84 -4.16 -14.07
CA ASP A 176 -13.74 -3.70 -12.67
C ASP A 176 -12.29 -3.43 -12.29
N VAL A 177 -11.75 -2.30 -12.74
CA VAL A 177 -10.32 -1.96 -12.55
C VAL A 177 -9.98 -1.53 -11.13
N ASP A 178 -10.96 -1.17 -10.30
CA ASP A 178 -10.76 -0.98 -8.86
C ASP A 178 -10.60 -2.31 -8.10
N GLY A 179 -11.10 -3.44 -8.69
CA GLY A 179 -11.04 -4.77 -8.11
C GLY A 179 -12.01 -5.01 -6.95
N PHE A 180 -13.19 -4.35 -6.97
CA PHE A 180 -14.18 -4.42 -5.89
C PHE A 180 -15.29 -5.41 -6.14
N HIS A 181 -15.43 -5.89 -7.38
CA HIS A 181 -16.49 -6.83 -7.76
C HIS A 181 -16.33 -8.17 -7.03
N PRO A 182 -17.41 -8.75 -6.45
CA PRO A 182 -17.36 -10.03 -5.72
C PRO A 182 -16.73 -11.17 -6.53
N MET A 183 -16.93 -11.21 -7.85
CA MET A 183 -16.30 -12.20 -8.73
C MET A 183 -14.77 -12.08 -8.71
N ASN A 184 -14.21 -10.86 -8.74
CA ASN A 184 -12.77 -10.65 -8.70
C ASN A 184 -12.20 -11.01 -7.32
N LEU A 185 -12.92 -10.69 -6.24
CA LEU A 185 -12.56 -11.14 -4.90
C LEU A 185 -12.60 -12.67 -4.80
N GLY A 186 -13.61 -13.32 -5.37
CA GLY A 186 -13.70 -14.80 -5.44
C GLY A 186 -12.55 -15.43 -6.22
N ARG A 187 -12.13 -14.81 -7.33
CA ARG A 187 -10.92 -15.20 -8.07
C ARG A 187 -9.66 -15.05 -7.22
N LEU A 188 -9.55 -13.96 -6.47
CA LEU A 188 -8.42 -13.76 -5.54
C LEU A 188 -8.39 -14.83 -4.46
N VAL A 189 -9.52 -15.14 -3.81
CA VAL A 189 -9.63 -16.24 -2.81
C VAL A 189 -9.12 -17.55 -3.38
N SER A 190 -9.53 -17.87 -4.62
CA SER A 190 -9.19 -19.13 -5.30
C SER A 190 -7.82 -19.12 -5.99
N LYS A 191 -7.03 -18.05 -5.85
CA LYS A 191 -5.75 -17.84 -6.54
C LYS A 191 -5.89 -17.97 -8.06
N ARG A 192 -7.00 -17.50 -8.62
CA ARG A 192 -7.26 -17.49 -10.08
C ARG A 192 -6.95 -16.11 -10.67
N PRO A 193 -6.54 -16.02 -11.94
CA PRO A 193 -6.32 -14.75 -12.61
C PRO A 193 -7.55 -13.84 -12.57
N GLY A 194 -7.35 -12.55 -12.26
CA GLY A 194 -8.40 -11.53 -12.17
C GLY A 194 -7.79 -10.15 -11.97
N LEU A 195 -8.65 -9.15 -11.89
CA LEU A 195 -8.28 -7.81 -11.45
C LEU A 195 -8.27 -7.80 -9.92
N VAL A 196 -7.28 -7.15 -9.33
CA VAL A 196 -7.07 -7.13 -7.87
C VAL A 196 -7.27 -5.71 -7.36
N ALA A 197 -7.84 -5.57 -6.17
CA ALA A 197 -8.04 -4.28 -5.53
C ALA A 197 -6.75 -3.45 -5.53
N CYS A 198 -6.84 -2.21 -6.02
CA CYS A 198 -5.68 -1.37 -6.34
C CYS A 198 -4.78 -1.08 -5.13
N THR A 199 -5.36 -0.71 -3.99
CA THR A 199 -4.58 -0.38 -2.78
C THR A 199 -3.80 -1.57 -2.25
N PRO A 200 -4.39 -2.77 -2.05
CA PRO A 200 -3.65 -3.98 -1.67
C PRO A 200 -2.58 -4.39 -2.68
N ALA A 201 -2.89 -4.31 -3.98
CA ALA A 201 -1.91 -4.58 -5.03
C ALA A 201 -0.71 -3.62 -4.94
N GLY A 202 -0.97 -2.32 -4.69
CA GLY A 202 0.08 -1.32 -4.48
C GLY A 202 0.94 -1.60 -3.24
N CYS A 203 0.34 -2.06 -2.14
CA CYS A 203 1.08 -2.48 -0.95
C CYS A 203 2.01 -3.66 -1.25
N MET A 204 1.54 -4.65 -2.02
CA MET A 204 2.37 -5.79 -2.43
C MET A 204 3.52 -5.37 -3.36
N GLU A 205 3.28 -4.41 -4.28
CA GLU A 205 4.34 -3.85 -5.13
C GLU A 205 5.40 -3.11 -4.32
N ILE A 206 5.01 -2.35 -3.29
CA ILE A 206 5.96 -1.75 -2.35
C ILE A 206 6.81 -2.83 -1.69
N LEU A 207 6.20 -3.85 -1.09
CA LEU A 207 6.93 -4.93 -0.43
C LEU A 207 7.90 -5.64 -1.39
N ARG A 208 7.43 -5.96 -2.60
CA ARG A 208 8.21 -6.67 -3.61
C ARG A 208 9.42 -5.84 -4.10
N ARG A 209 9.21 -4.58 -4.49
CA ARG A 209 10.28 -3.73 -5.07
C ARG A 209 11.32 -3.33 -4.04
N TYR A 210 10.91 -3.17 -2.79
CA TYR A 210 11.84 -2.96 -1.68
C TYR A 210 12.47 -4.26 -1.15
N LYS A 211 12.13 -5.43 -1.75
CA LYS A 211 12.66 -6.76 -1.39
C LYS A 211 12.43 -7.09 0.09
N ILE A 212 11.23 -6.75 0.60
CA ILE A 212 10.83 -7.13 1.95
C ILE A 212 10.51 -8.63 1.96
N PRO A 213 11.13 -9.44 2.82
CA PRO A 213 10.80 -10.86 2.95
C PRO A 213 9.35 -11.04 3.43
N ILE A 214 8.54 -11.76 2.65
CA ILE A 214 7.13 -12.03 2.99
C ILE A 214 6.94 -13.48 3.37
N GLU A 215 7.60 -14.40 2.66
CA GLU A 215 7.51 -15.83 2.92
C GLU A 215 7.98 -16.17 4.34
N GLY A 216 7.13 -16.91 5.08
CA GLY A 216 7.35 -17.25 6.47
C GLY A 216 7.17 -16.12 7.47
N ALA A 217 6.93 -14.87 7.03
CA ALA A 217 6.71 -13.74 7.92
C ALA A 217 5.34 -13.81 8.61
N ASN A 218 5.27 -13.31 9.85
CA ASN A 218 4.02 -13.02 10.53
C ASN A 218 3.52 -11.63 10.10
N ALA A 219 2.35 -11.56 9.49
CA ALA A 219 1.75 -10.32 9.03
C ALA A 219 0.48 -9.99 9.81
N ALA A 220 0.40 -8.77 10.35
CA ALA A 220 -0.81 -8.23 10.97
C ALA A 220 -1.47 -7.22 10.03
N VAL A 221 -2.71 -7.49 9.61
CA VAL A 221 -3.52 -6.58 8.79
C VAL A 221 -4.59 -5.95 9.68
N LEU A 222 -4.45 -4.66 9.96
CA LEU A 222 -5.36 -3.90 10.80
C LEU A 222 -6.44 -3.26 9.93
N GLY A 223 -7.61 -3.87 9.94
CA GLY A 223 -8.75 -3.54 9.10
C GLY A 223 -9.25 -4.76 8.33
N ARG A 224 -10.57 -4.81 8.06
CA ARG A 224 -11.21 -5.94 7.38
C ARG A 224 -12.23 -5.50 6.31
N SER A 225 -11.99 -4.34 5.71
CA SER A 225 -12.83 -3.86 4.60
C SER A 225 -12.70 -4.77 3.38
N ASP A 226 -13.76 -4.82 2.56
CA ASP A 226 -13.76 -5.59 1.32
C ASP A 226 -12.80 -5.03 0.27
N ILE A 227 -12.50 -3.74 0.37
CA ILE A 227 -11.66 -3.02 -0.60
C ILE A 227 -10.17 -2.98 -0.25
N VAL A 228 -9.78 -3.20 1.02
CA VAL A 228 -8.37 -3.18 1.46
C VAL A 228 -8.03 -4.37 2.35
N GLY A 229 -8.64 -4.48 3.53
CA GLY A 229 -8.18 -5.42 4.57
C GLY A 229 -8.24 -6.89 4.14
N LYS A 230 -9.40 -7.34 3.65
CA LYS A 230 -9.58 -8.73 3.18
C LYS A 230 -8.67 -9.05 1.99
N PRO A 231 -8.66 -8.28 0.88
CA PRO A 231 -7.78 -8.58 -0.24
C PRO A 231 -6.28 -8.49 0.13
N MET A 232 -5.88 -7.58 1.02
CA MET A 232 -4.50 -7.51 1.50
C MET A 232 -4.07 -8.77 2.25
N ALA A 233 -4.94 -9.27 3.14
CA ALA A 233 -4.68 -10.50 3.87
C ALA A 233 -4.54 -11.70 2.93
N LEU A 234 -5.40 -11.80 1.91
CA LEU A 234 -5.33 -12.85 0.90
C LEU A 234 -4.03 -12.78 0.08
N LEU A 235 -3.62 -11.59 -0.33
CA LEU A 235 -2.37 -11.41 -1.09
C LEU A 235 -1.14 -11.82 -0.27
N LEU A 236 -1.07 -11.41 1.00
CA LEU A 236 0.01 -11.81 1.90
C LEU A 236 0.03 -13.32 2.15
N MET A 237 -1.15 -13.93 2.35
CA MET A 237 -1.29 -15.39 2.48
C MET A 237 -0.82 -16.11 1.20
N HIS A 238 -1.16 -15.60 0.01
CA HIS A 238 -0.68 -16.16 -1.26
C HIS A 238 0.82 -16.00 -1.48
N ALA A 239 1.44 -15.03 -0.79
CA ALA A 239 2.88 -14.85 -0.73
C ALA A 239 3.56 -15.63 0.42
N ASN A 240 2.85 -16.62 1.00
CA ASN A 240 3.32 -17.53 2.05
C ASN A 240 3.58 -16.85 3.41
N ALA A 241 2.91 -15.72 3.72
CA ALA A 241 2.90 -15.17 5.07
C ALA A 241 1.88 -15.87 5.96
N THR A 242 2.13 -15.92 7.27
CA THR A 242 1.13 -16.21 8.29
C THR A 242 0.39 -14.92 8.61
N VAL A 243 -0.92 -14.85 8.35
CA VAL A 243 -1.66 -13.58 8.40
C VAL A 243 -2.67 -13.56 9.54
N THR A 244 -2.61 -12.53 10.36
CA THR A 244 -3.63 -12.21 11.37
C THR A 244 -4.40 -10.96 10.94
N ILE A 245 -5.73 -11.09 10.77
CA ILE A 245 -6.62 -9.96 10.49
C ILE A 245 -7.14 -9.40 11.82
N CYS A 246 -6.84 -8.11 12.07
CA CYS A 246 -7.27 -7.40 13.26
C CYS A 246 -8.43 -6.44 12.95
N HIS A 247 -9.29 -6.23 13.93
CA HIS A 247 -10.46 -5.35 13.83
C HIS A 247 -10.87 -4.79 15.20
N SER A 248 -11.91 -3.96 15.24
CA SER A 248 -12.38 -3.30 16.49
C SER A 248 -12.81 -4.23 17.64
N LYS A 249 -12.90 -5.53 17.39
CA LYS A 249 -13.20 -6.55 18.42
C LYS A 249 -12.00 -7.46 18.72
N THR A 250 -10.83 -7.19 18.14
CA THR A 250 -9.60 -7.92 18.44
C THR A 250 -9.17 -7.60 19.88
N ARG A 251 -8.94 -8.66 20.68
CA ARG A 251 -8.37 -8.53 22.02
C ARG A 251 -6.87 -8.34 21.92
N ASP A 252 -6.29 -7.60 22.85
CA ASP A 252 -4.83 -7.37 22.94
C ASP A 252 -4.18 -7.00 21.60
N LEU A 253 -4.80 -6.02 20.91
CA LEU A 253 -4.32 -5.55 19.62
C LEU A 253 -2.84 -5.14 19.65
N PRO A 254 -2.35 -4.42 20.70
CA PRO A 254 -0.93 -4.09 20.80
C PRO A 254 -0.02 -5.30 20.76
N GLU A 255 -0.37 -6.37 21.50
CA GLU A 255 0.44 -7.58 21.55
C GLU A 255 0.42 -8.35 20.23
N THR A 256 -0.72 -8.37 19.54
CA THR A 256 -0.82 -8.96 18.19
C THR A 256 0.09 -8.23 17.20
N VAL A 257 0.14 -6.90 17.26
CA VAL A 257 1.00 -6.08 16.40
C VAL A 257 2.47 -6.29 16.73
N ARG A 258 2.86 -6.40 18.02
CA ARG A 258 4.25 -6.66 18.43
C ARG A 258 4.84 -7.96 17.91
N ARG A 259 4.01 -8.96 17.62
CA ARG A 259 4.47 -10.25 17.07
C ARG A 259 4.66 -10.22 15.56
N ALA A 260 4.21 -9.16 14.88
CA ALA A 260 4.25 -9.09 13.44
C ALA A 260 5.62 -8.63 12.91
N ASP A 261 6.07 -9.28 11.85
CA ASP A 261 7.21 -8.87 11.03
C ASP A 261 6.79 -7.81 10.01
N ILE A 262 5.52 -7.90 9.56
CA ILE A 262 4.89 -6.97 8.63
C ILE A 262 3.58 -6.48 9.25
N VAL A 263 3.41 -5.17 9.36
CA VAL A 263 2.18 -4.53 9.83
C VAL A 263 1.57 -3.73 8.68
N VAL A 264 0.30 -3.99 8.35
CA VAL A 264 -0.48 -3.20 7.38
C VAL A 264 -1.60 -2.49 8.12
N ALA A 265 -1.52 -1.17 8.25
CA ALA A 265 -2.52 -0.37 8.94
C ALA A 265 -3.51 0.24 7.93
N ALA A 266 -4.79 -0.17 8.01
CA ALA A 266 -5.87 0.22 7.10
C ALA A 266 -7.21 0.41 7.84
N MET A 267 -7.20 1.28 8.86
CA MET A 267 -8.34 1.50 9.77
C MET A 267 -9.02 2.85 9.57
N GLY A 268 -8.37 3.80 8.91
CA GLY A 268 -8.86 5.17 8.72
C GLY A 268 -8.90 5.96 10.04
N LYS A 269 -7.88 5.81 10.90
CA LYS A 269 -7.75 6.50 12.19
C LYS A 269 -6.35 7.06 12.34
N ALA A 270 -6.22 8.41 12.34
CA ALA A 270 -4.94 9.09 12.44
C ALA A 270 -4.13 8.65 13.67
N GLY A 271 -2.88 8.20 13.44
CA GLY A 271 -1.91 7.89 14.49
C GLY A 271 -2.34 6.82 15.50
N PHE A 272 -3.32 5.99 15.18
CA PHE A 272 -3.88 5.01 16.11
C PHE A 272 -2.89 3.92 16.51
N VAL A 273 -2.08 3.43 15.56
CA VAL A 273 -1.05 2.42 15.83
C VAL A 273 0.15 3.10 16.46
N GLN A 274 0.41 2.82 17.73
CA GLN A 274 1.47 3.47 18.49
C GLN A 274 2.85 2.84 18.20
N ALA A 275 3.91 3.62 18.41
CA ALA A 275 5.29 3.18 18.17
C ALA A 275 5.69 1.97 19.02
N ASP A 276 5.22 1.90 20.27
CA ASP A 276 5.49 0.80 21.20
C ASP A 276 4.74 -0.50 20.88
N TRP A 277 3.78 -0.46 19.93
CA TRP A 277 3.14 -1.68 19.38
C TRP A 277 3.99 -2.30 18.29
N ILE A 278 4.88 -1.54 17.64
CA ILE A 278 5.68 -2.03 16.53
C ILE A 278 6.89 -2.79 17.07
N ARG A 279 7.08 -4.01 16.58
CA ARG A 279 8.29 -4.78 16.83
C ARG A 279 9.50 -4.04 16.25
N PRO A 280 10.60 -3.87 17.02
CA PRO A 280 11.83 -3.30 16.46
C PRO A 280 12.27 -4.01 15.18
N GLY A 281 12.50 -3.25 14.11
CA GLY A 281 12.88 -3.78 12.81
C GLY A 281 11.73 -4.29 11.92
N ALA A 282 10.47 -4.27 12.37
CA ALA A 282 9.32 -4.66 11.55
C ALA A 282 9.11 -3.71 10.37
N THR A 283 8.53 -4.24 9.30
CA THR A 283 8.07 -3.43 8.15
C THR A 283 6.64 -2.96 8.37
N VAL A 284 6.41 -1.67 8.19
CA VAL A 284 5.10 -1.05 8.37
C VAL A 284 4.61 -0.44 7.06
N ILE A 285 3.46 -0.91 6.59
CA ILE A 285 2.73 -0.34 5.45
C ILE A 285 1.54 0.43 6.00
N ASP A 286 1.63 1.74 5.97
CA ASP A 286 0.56 2.64 6.41
C ASP A 286 -0.32 3.02 5.21
N VAL A 287 -1.53 2.48 5.18
CA VAL A 287 -2.55 2.73 4.14
C VAL A 287 -3.38 3.96 4.47
N GLY A 288 -3.40 4.36 5.75
CA GLY A 288 -4.21 5.46 6.24
C GLY A 288 -3.87 6.78 5.54
N THR A 289 -4.91 7.57 5.25
CA THR A 289 -4.77 8.94 4.74
C THR A 289 -5.82 9.80 5.42
N ASN A 290 -5.52 10.27 6.62
CA ASN A 290 -6.43 11.02 7.46
C ASN A 290 -6.10 12.51 7.40
N LYS A 291 -7.08 13.34 7.05
CA LYS A 291 -6.95 14.80 7.06
C LYS A 291 -7.24 15.31 8.47
N VAL A 292 -6.18 15.64 9.21
CA VAL A 292 -6.26 16.23 10.54
C VAL A 292 -6.37 17.75 10.39
N THR A 293 -7.42 18.34 10.96
CA THR A 293 -7.71 19.79 10.96
C THR A 293 -7.77 20.36 12.37
N SER A 294 -7.86 19.52 13.41
CA SER A 294 -7.83 19.93 14.81
C SER A 294 -6.41 20.32 15.24
N PRO A 295 -6.18 21.55 15.75
CA PRO A 295 -4.87 21.96 16.24
C PRO A 295 -4.37 21.07 17.38
N THR A 296 -5.23 20.73 18.34
CA THR A 296 -4.89 19.89 19.49
C THR A 296 -4.45 18.50 19.06
N GLU A 297 -5.16 17.90 18.10
CA GLU A 297 -4.81 16.58 17.55
C GLU A 297 -3.48 16.64 16.78
N ALA A 298 -3.29 17.67 15.95
CA ALA A 298 -2.06 17.88 15.19
C ALA A 298 -0.86 18.07 16.11
N GLU A 299 -0.98 18.87 17.17
CA GLU A 299 0.08 19.09 18.16
C GLU A 299 0.42 17.81 18.93
N SER A 300 -0.59 17.01 19.28
CA SER A 300 -0.36 15.71 19.92
C SER A 300 0.42 14.75 19.03
N LEU A 301 -0.03 14.57 17.77
CA LEU A 301 0.54 13.62 16.83
C LEU A 301 1.91 14.05 16.27
N LEU A 302 2.17 15.37 16.21
CA LEU A 302 3.36 15.93 15.58
C LEU A 302 4.32 16.59 16.56
N ARG A 303 4.20 16.34 17.86
CA ARG A 303 5.05 16.93 18.91
C ARG A 303 6.54 16.82 18.59
N ASN A 304 6.96 15.68 18.05
CA ASN A 304 8.35 15.39 17.69
C ASN A 304 8.69 15.73 16.23
N PHE A 305 7.77 16.37 15.48
CA PHE A 305 7.92 16.68 14.04
C PHE A 305 7.63 18.16 13.76
N PRO A 306 8.52 19.08 14.18
CA PRO A 306 8.30 20.53 14.09
C PRO A 306 8.01 21.00 12.66
N ASP A 307 8.71 20.49 11.67
CA ASP A 307 8.50 20.86 10.24
C ASP A 307 7.10 20.50 9.73
N ARG A 308 6.53 19.39 10.21
CA ARG A 308 5.16 18.97 9.85
C ARG A 308 4.12 19.80 10.60
N LEU A 309 4.42 20.18 11.83
CA LEU A 309 3.56 21.05 12.64
C LEU A 309 3.54 22.48 12.05
N GLU A 310 4.66 22.99 11.57
CA GLU A 310 4.73 24.27 10.87
C GLU A 310 3.90 24.24 9.56
N LYS A 311 4.00 23.17 8.76
CA LYS A 311 3.14 22.97 7.57
C LYS A 311 1.65 22.92 7.94
N PHE A 312 1.30 22.33 9.08
CA PHE A 312 -0.07 22.35 9.59
C PHE A 312 -0.53 23.78 9.88
N ARG A 313 0.29 24.56 10.62
CA ARG A 313 -0.02 25.98 10.96
C ARG A 313 -0.21 26.83 9.70
N ALA A 314 0.61 26.61 8.67
CA ALA A 314 0.52 27.35 7.41
C ALA A 314 -0.71 26.98 6.57
N LYS A 315 -1.16 25.70 6.58
CA LYS A 315 -2.22 25.18 5.68
C LYS A 315 -3.56 24.92 6.38
N GLY A 316 -3.61 24.97 7.72
CA GLY A 316 -4.79 24.59 8.51
C GLY A 316 -5.12 23.09 8.49
N HIS A 317 -4.28 22.26 7.88
CA HIS A 317 -4.45 20.81 7.89
C HIS A 317 -3.15 20.06 7.59
N VAL A 318 -3.12 18.78 7.97
CA VAL A 318 -2.03 17.85 7.64
C VAL A 318 -2.60 16.47 7.35
N LEU A 319 -1.92 15.71 6.48
CA LEU A 319 -2.24 14.30 6.25
C LEU A 319 -1.42 13.42 7.19
N ILE A 320 -2.10 12.59 7.96
CA ILE A 320 -1.51 11.63 8.90
C ILE A 320 -2.01 10.23 8.52
N GLY A 321 -1.11 9.25 8.60
CA GLY A 321 -1.48 7.85 8.42
C GLY A 321 -2.24 7.26 9.61
N ASP A 322 -2.52 5.97 9.56
CA ASP A 322 -3.09 5.23 10.69
C ASP A 322 -2.02 4.92 11.75
N VAL A 323 -0.75 5.04 11.38
CA VAL A 323 0.40 4.78 12.25
C VAL A 323 0.92 6.10 12.82
N HIS A 324 1.21 6.11 14.14
CA HIS A 324 1.80 7.29 14.79
C HIS A 324 3.17 7.60 14.17
N PRO A 325 3.48 8.87 13.88
CA PRO A 325 4.74 9.25 13.23
C PRO A 325 6.00 8.75 13.96
N ASP A 326 5.97 8.65 15.29
CA ASP A 326 7.09 8.13 16.09
C ASP A 326 7.44 6.66 15.78
N ALA A 327 6.57 5.90 15.12
CA ALA A 327 6.87 4.52 14.68
C ALA A 327 8.09 4.44 13.75
N GLY A 328 8.45 5.56 13.10
CA GLY A 328 9.68 5.67 12.32
C GLY A 328 10.97 5.45 13.11
N HIS A 329 10.93 5.55 14.44
CA HIS A 329 12.07 5.28 15.32
C HIS A 329 12.16 3.80 15.77
N THR A 330 11.10 3.00 15.54
CA THR A 330 11.02 1.58 15.95
C THR A 330 11.00 0.64 14.77
N ALA A 331 10.28 1.02 13.71
CA ALA A 331 10.18 0.22 12.48
C ALA A 331 11.53 0.11 11.76
N GLY A 332 11.79 -1.02 11.11
CA GLY A 332 12.93 -1.18 10.19
C GLY A 332 12.66 -0.54 8.83
N ALA A 333 11.38 -0.56 8.39
CA ALA A 333 10.93 0.10 7.17
C ALA A 333 9.51 0.63 7.35
N LEU A 334 9.20 1.79 6.76
CA LEU A 334 7.89 2.46 6.90
C LEU A 334 7.50 3.17 5.60
N SER A 335 6.26 2.96 5.14
CA SER A 335 5.70 3.76 4.05
C SER A 335 5.26 5.13 4.57
N PRO A 336 5.73 6.24 3.97
CA PRO A 336 5.40 7.58 4.43
C PRO A 336 3.96 7.97 4.10
N VAL A 337 3.36 8.83 4.95
CA VAL A 337 2.09 9.48 4.63
C VAL A 337 2.27 11.00 4.72
N PRO A 338 2.11 11.71 3.59
CA PRO A 338 1.85 11.23 2.21
C PRO A 338 3.08 10.66 1.50
N GLY A 339 2.88 10.00 0.35
CA GLY A 339 3.94 9.56 -0.55
C GLY A 339 4.22 8.05 -0.58
N GLY A 340 3.61 7.27 0.33
CA GLY A 340 3.71 5.80 0.34
C GLY A 340 2.62 5.13 -0.50
N VAL A 341 1.58 4.61 0.14
CA VAL A 341 0.53 3.80 -0.50
C VAL A 341 -0.38 4.62 -1.44
N GLY A 342 -0.68 5.89 -1.10
CA GLY A 342 -1.60 6.71 -1.89
C GLY A 342 -1.27 6.78 -3.39
N PRO A 343 -0.04 7.14 -3.80
CA PRO A 343 0.38 7.12 -5.20
C PRO A 343 0.22 5.76 -5.87
N MET A 344 0.46 4.68 -5.14
CA MET A 344 0.37 3.32 -5.65
C MET A 344 -1.05 2.90 -6.01
N THR A 345 -2.07 3.42 -5.33
CA THR A 345 -3.47 3.13 -5.68
C THR A 345 -3.81 3.56 -7.11
N ILE A 346 -3.37 4.78 -7.51
CA ILE A 346 -3.56 5.27 -8.87
C ILE A 346 -2.71 4.47 -9.86
N THR A 347 -1.49 4.15 -9.49
CA THR A 347 -0.57 3.33 -10.31
C THR A 347 -1.19 1.97 -10.62
N MET A 348 -1.74 1.28 -9.62
CA MET A 348 -2.37 -0.02 -9.82
C MET A 348 -3.70 0.06 -10.58
N LEU A 349 -4.43 1.17 -10.48
CA LEU A 349 -5.59 1.43 -11.33
C LEU A 349 -5.18 1.50 -12.82
N MET A 350 -4.09 2.19 -13.14
CA MET A 350 -3.56 2.23 -14.51
C MET A 350 -3.09 0.84 -14.96
N SER A 351 -2.37 0.12 -14.11
CA SER A 351 -1.93 -1.25 -14.36
C SER A 351 -3.13 -2.19 -14.64
N ASN A 352 -4.18 -2.13 -13.82
CA ASN A 352 -5.40 -2.91 -14.03
C ASN A 352 -6.11 -2.54 -15.34
N THR A 353 -6.14 -1.25 -15.71
CA THR A 353 -6.74 -0.78 -16.97
C THR A 353 -5.99 -1.34 -18.19
N VAL A 354 -4.67 -1.29 -18.17
CA VAL A 354 -3.82 -1.86 -19.23
C VAL A 354 -3.98 -3.38 -19.28
N LYS A 355 -3.97 -4.04 -18.14
CA LYS A 355 -4.21 -5.49 -18.03
C LYS A 355 -5.59 -5.87 -18.58
N ALA A 356 -6.65 -5.12 -18.25
CA ALA A 356 -8.00 -5.37 -18.77
C ALA A 356 -8.05 -5.21 -20.29
N ALA A 357 -7.44 -4.16 -20.85
CA ALA A 357 -7.35 -3.96 -22.30
C ALA A 357 -6.64 -5.13 -22.99
N ARG A 358 -5.51 -5.58 -22.47
CA ARG A 358 -4.76 -6.71 -22.98
C ARG A 358 -5.59 -8.00 -22.97
N LEU A 359 -6.21 -8.33 -21.83
CA LEU A 359 -6.98 -9.58 -21.69
C LEU A 359 -8.24 -9.60 -22.54
N ARG A 360 -8.85 -8.44 -22.80
CA ARG A 360 -10.11 -8.35 -23.55
C ARG A 360 -9.92 -8.21 -25.05
N ARG A 361 -8.87 -7.51 -25.49
CA ARG A 361 -8.76 -7.08 -26.89
C ARG A 361 -7.47 -7.46 -27.59
N ALA A 362 -6.39 -7.82 -26.87
CA ALA A 362 -5.17 -8.21 -27.55
C ALA A 362 -5.28 -9.60 -28.21
N PRO A 363 -4.62 -9.84 -29.35
CA PRO A 363 -4.57 -11.15 -29.99
C PRO A 363 -4.07 -12.26 -29.04
N ALA A 364 -4.57 -13.48 -29.19
CA ALA A 364 -4.28 -14.59 -28.28
C ALA A 364 -2.78 -14.87 -28.06
N ALA A 365 -1.93 -14.57 -29.06
CA ALA A 365 -0.47 -14.72 -28.95
C ALA A 365 0.17 -13.80 -27.90
N SER A 366 -0.37 -12.60 -27.65
CA SER A 366 0.14 -11.64 -26.65
C SER A 366 -0.44 -11.86 -25.25
N GLN A 367 -1.40 -12.76 -25.08
CA GLN A 367 -2.01 -13.10 -23.79
C GLN A 367 -1.21 -14.12 -22.97
N ALA A 368 -0.28 -14.85 -23.61
CA ALA A 368 0.44 -15.98 -23.01
C ALA A 368 1.52 -15.57 -21.96
N GLY A 369 1.99 -14.33 -21.98
CA GLY A 369 2.99 -13.82 -21.02
C GLY A 369 2.45 -13.34 -19.67
N ALA A 370 1.16 -13.50 -19.38
CA ALA A 370 0.46 -12.94 -18.22
C ALA A 370 -0.07 -13.98 -17.21
N ARG A 371 0.41 -15.24 -17.29
CA ARG A 371 0.04 -16.31 -16.35
C ARG A 371 0.97 -16.37 -15.15
#